data_bebfd882ce4e4ab0d9c625ac2df02460
#
_entry.id   bebfd882ce4e4ab0d9c625ac2df02460
#
_cell.length_a   1.000
_cell.length_b   1.000
_cell.length_c   1.000
_cell.angle_alpha   90.00
_cell.angle_beta   90.00
_cell.angle_gamma   90.00
#
_symmetry.space_group_name_H-M   'P 1'
#
loop_
_entity.id
_entity.type
_entity.pdbx_description
1 polymer ?
#
loop_
_entity_poly.entity_id
_entity_poly.type
_entity_poly.pdbx_seq_one_letter_code
_entity_poly.pdbx_strand_id
1 'polypeptide(L)'
;MNGRLYDPVLHRFLQPDNFVQDPFNTQNFNRYGYCLNNPLVYVDKNGEFWHLVIGAVIGGVINWISNGARLDAKGLGYFAVGAVAGAVGAGIGSGVSASLAGGTFAGGFMSTSVAVSSSFINGAAIGAASGLGAGFVGGFGNGLVGGQNIGQAFGSGITNGLIGMAMGGVIGGVSGGIDAAIDGRRFWDGATVQKNILAQQNIPKVGQVGDNNCLPASAEAVDKSFGGNMTQQDIRNLPTLGGDPYTVPLEDVRVWNAYTSASGHSYLYEYNKANSLSRVLSIMQGGGRVAINMNIGENVGHSVIMQSIVQKTITKLNGSVIQKTFYYVMNPANGGSIHKIDATQITNSYNIFYISR
;
A
#
# COMPACT_ATOMS: atom_id res chain seq x y z
N MET A 1 5.78 -32.79 14.12
CA MET A 1 6.22 -31.66 14.98
C MET A 1 7.48 -31.04 14.37
N ASN A 2 7.32 -30.40 13.22
CA ASN A 2 8.49 -29.99 12.42
C ASN A 2 9.11 -28.62 12.77
N GLY A 3 8.78 -28.04 13.90
CA GLY A 3 9.29 -26.71 14.24
C GLY A 3 9.89 -26.54 15.63
N ARG A 4 9.62 -27.44 16.55
CA ARG A 4 10.07 -27.32 17.94
C ARG A 4 10.54 -28.64 18.50
N LEU A 5 11.64 -28.61 19.27
CA LEU A 5 12.17 -29.79 19.95
C LEU A 5 11.33 -30.08 21.21
N TYR A 6 10.73 -31.26 21.29
CA TYR A 6 9.96 -31.71 22.44
C TYR A 6 10.81 -32.61 23.34
N ASP A 7 10.78 -32.33 24.64
CA ASP A 7 11.43 -33.16 25.66
C ASP A 7 10.40 -34.10 26.31
N PRO A 8 10.48 -35.39 26.07
CA PRO A 8 9.53 -36.36 26.62
C PRO A 8 9.66 -36.58 28.14
N VAL A 9 10.78 -36.21 28.73
CA VAL A 9 11.02 -36.34 30.18
C VAL A 9 10.42 -35.13 30.92
N LEU A 10 10.52 -33.95 30.33
CA LEU A 10 9.94 -32.71 30.89
C LEU A 10 8.48 -32.51 30.47
N HIS A 11 7.97 -33.32 29.55
CA HIS A 11 6.64 -33.22 28.96
C HIS A 11 6.31 -31.83 28.38
N ARG A 12 7.33 -31.15 27.79
CA ARG A 12 7.20 -29.82 27.22
C ARG A 12 8.13 -29.59 26.03
N PHE A 13 7.82 -28.55 25.25
CA PHE A 13 8.76 -28.07 24.22
C PHE A 13 9.94 -27.33 24.87
N LEU A 14 11.13 -27.46 24.29
CA LEU A 14 12.34 -26.74 24.72
C LEU A 14 12.39 -25.29 24.19
N GLN A 15 11.49 -24.96 23.25
CA GLN A 15 11.36 -23.63 22.67
C GLN A 15 9.93 -23.12 22.88
N PRO A 16 9.74 -21.82 23.19
CA PRO A 16 8.41 -21.25 23.35
C PRO A 16 7.68 -21.20 22.01
N ASP A 17 6.35 -21.34 22.02
CA ASP A 17 5.53 -21.05 20.85
C ASP A 17 5.66 -19.59 20.45
N ASN A 18 5.68 -19.28 19.17
CA ASN A 18 5.74 -17.92 18.69
C ASN A 18 4.43 -17.16 18.92
N PHE A 19 3.32 -17.88 19.12
CA PHE A 19 1.99 -17.32 19.28
C PHE A 19 1.31 -17.81 20.57
N VAL A 20 0.55 -16.92 21.21
CA VAL A 20 -0.46 -17.26 22.22
C VAL A 20 -1.75 -17.52 21.43
N GLN A 21 -2.15 -18.79 21.32
CA GLN A 21 -3.27 -19.22 20.44
C GLN A 21 -4.63 -18.71 20.92
N ASP A 22 -4.81 -18.56 22.25
CA ASP A 22 -6.01 -17.99 22.86
C ASP A 22 -5.62 -17.05 24.01
N PRO A 23 -5.64 -15.72 23.79
CA PRO A 23 -5.27 -14.72 24.80
C PRO A 23 -6.19 -14.68 26.02
N PHE A 24 -7.38 -15.26 25.94
CA PHE A 24 -8.34 -15.30 27.05
C PHE A 24 -8.24 -16.58 27.89
N ASN A 25 -7.44 -17.56 27.45
CA ASN A 25 -7.19 -18.78 28.18
C ASN A 25 -5.80 -18.75 28.84
N THR A 26 -5.78 -18.70 30.18
CA THR A 26 -4.52 -18.59 30.96
C THR A 26 -3.56 -19.76 30.73
N GLN A 27 -4.06 -20.95 30.33
CA GLN A 27 -3.21 -22.09 29.99
C GLN A 27 -2.41 -21.88 28.72
N ASN A 28 -2.91 -21.06 27.78
CA ASN A 28 -2.21 -20.72 26.55
C ASN A 28 -1.02 -19.75 26.74
N PHE A 29 -0.92 -19.11 27.90
CA PHE A 29 0.29 -18.34 28.24
C PHE A 29 1.49 -19.23 28.56
N ASN A 30 1.26 -20.51 28.83
CA ASN A 30 2.35 -21.50 28.91
C ASN A 30 2.79 -21.90 27.49
N ARG A 31 3.63 -21.08 26.87
CA ARG A 31 4.14 -21.25 25.51
C ARG A 31 5.03 -22.47 25.31
N TYR A 32 5.36 -23.20 26.37
CA TYR A 32 6.12 -24.44 26.35
C TYR A 32 5.24 -25.69 26.47
N GLY A 33 3.94 -25.52 26.75
CA GLY A 33 3.00 -26.62 26.96
C GLY A 33 2.74 -27.41 25.66
N TYR A 34 2.66 -28.72 25.76
CA TYR A 34 2.19 -29.61 24.71
C TYR A 34 0.72 -29.96 24.97
N CYS A 35 -0.16 -29.79 23.97
CA CYS A 35 -1.58 -30.12 24.07
C CYS A 35 -2.27 -29.56 25.33
N LEU A 36 -2.03 -28.29 25.68
CA LEU A 36 -2.54 -27.64 26.89
C LEU A 36 -2.19 -28.39 28.20
N ASN A 37 -1.05 -29.07 28.22
CA ASN A 37 -0.60 -29.98 29.30
C ASN A 37 -1.53 -31.19 29.55
N ASN A 38 -2.38 -31.55 28.59
CA ASN A 38 -3.23 -32.72 28.66
C ASN A 38 -3.09 -33.64 27.41
N PRO A 39 -1.94 -34.30 27.25
CA PRO A 39 -1.65 -35.13 26.08
C PRO A 39 -2.46 -36.46 26.02
N LEU A 40 -3.20 -36.79 27.08
CA LEU A 40 -4.05 -37.97 27.10
C LEU A 40 -5.42 -37.71 26.46
N VAL A 41 -5.85 -36.47 26.44
CA VAL A 41 -7.13 -36.03 25.84
C VAL A 41 -6.91 -35.45 24.46
N TYR A 42 -5.81 -34.76 24.27
CA TYR A 42 -5.47 -34.05 23.04
C TYR A 42 -4.24 -34.69 22.39
N VAL A 43 -4.39 -35.18 21.16
CA VAL A 43 -3.27 -35.67 20.35
C VAL A 43 -3.08 -34.72 19.18
N ASP A 44 -2.03 -33.92 19.25
CA ASP A 44 -1.60 -33.14 18.11
C ASP A 44 -0.62 -33.95 17.25
N LYS A 45 -1.15 -34.64 16.24
CA LYS A 45 -0.33 -35.47 15.33
C LYS A 45 0.60 -34.65 14.44
N ASN A 46 0.26 -33.40 14.16
CA ASN A 46 1.00 -32.55 13.21
C ASN A 46 1.23 -31.12 13.70
N GLY A 47 0.75 -30.71 14.88
CA GLY A 47 0.89 -29.32 15.38
C GLY A 47 -0.02 -28.29 14.70
N GLU A 48 -0.97 -28.69 13.84
CA GLU A 48 -1.58 -27.77 12.88
C GLU A 48 -3.12 -27.89 12.74
N PHE A 49 -3.76 -28.81 13.45
CA PHE A 49 -5.19 -29.15 13.24
C PHE A 49 -6.18 -28.22 13.99
N TRP A 50 -5.70 -27.39 14.88
CA TRP A 50 -6.55 -26.62 15.81
C TRP A 50 -7.50 -25.63 15.14
N HIS A 51 -7.15 -25.06 13.99
CA HIS A 51 -8.03 -24.12 13.30
C HIS A 51 -9.37 -24.75 12.88
N LEU A 52 -9.37 -26.04 12.47
CA LEU A 52 -10.61 -26.75 12.15
C LEU A 52 -11.45 -27.01 13.41
N VAL A 53 -10.80 -27.36 14.52
CA VAL A 53 -11.48 -27.59 15.80
C VAL A 53 -12.09 -26.28 16.32
N ILE A 54 -11.33 -25.19 16.30
CA ILE A 54 -11.82 -23.87 16.70
C ILE A 54 -12.98 -23.44 15.78
N GLY A 55 -12.83 -23.60 14.47
CA GLY A 55 -13.89 -23.34 13.51
C GLY A 55 -15.16 -24.16 13.80
N ALA A 56 -15.00 -25.44 14.13
CA ALA A 56 -16.11 -26.31 14.48
C ALA A 56 -16.83 -25.85 15.77
N VAL A 57 -16.09 -25.59 16.83
CA VAL A 57 -16.69 -25.15 18.11
C VAL A 57 -17.43 -23.83 17.93
N ILE A 58 -16.79 -22.83 17.35
CA ILE A 58 -17.39 -21.50 17.13
C ILE A 58 -18.61 -21.64 16.20
N GLY A 59 -18.47 -22.32 15.07
CA GLY A 59 -19.57 -22.54 14.13
C GLY A 59 -20.74 -23.29 14.73
N GLY A 60 -20.47 -24.32 15.54
CA GLY A 60 -21.49 -25.07 16.27
C GLY A 60 -22.27 -24.20 17.24
N VAL A 61 -21.58 -23.47 18.08
CA VAL A 61 -22.21 -22.57 19.08
C VAL A 61 -23.02 -21.47 18.39
N ILE A 62 -22.46 -20.80 17.40
CA ILE A 62 -23.16 -19.71 16.69
C ILE A 62 -24.40 -20.25 16.00
N ASN A 63 -24.32 -21.38 15.27
CA ASN A 63 -25.44 -21.95 14.57
C ASN A 63 -26.55 -22.43 15.54
N TRP A 64 -26.17 -23.03 16.65
CA TRP A 64 -27.11 -23.45 17.69
C TRP A 64 -27.85 -22.25 18.28
N ILE A 65 -27.14 -21.17 18.64
CA ILE A 65 -27.75 -19.94 19.18
C ILE A 65 -28.67 -19.31 18.13
N SER A 66 -28.23 -19.19 16.87
CA SER A 66 -28.99 -18.57 15.78
C SER A 66 -30.30 -19.34 15.46
N ASN A 67 -30.36 -20.63 15.81
CA ASN A 67 -31.55 -21.45 15.65
C ASN A 67 -32.34 -21.66 16.97
N GLY A 68 -32.20 -20.71 17.92
CA GLY A 68 -33.01 -20.61 19.14
C GLY A 68 -32.45 -21.37 20.34
N ALA A 69 -31.18 -21.76 20.35
CA ALA A 69 -30.46 -22.38 21.47
C ALA A 69 -31.24 -23.57 22.14
N ARG A 70 -31.90 -24.36 21.33
CA ARG A 70 -32.75 -25.48 21.81
C ARG A 70 -31.91 -26.58 22.44
N LEU A 71 -32.43 -27.17 23.55
CA LEU A 71 -31.82 -28.31 24.24
C LEU A 71 -32.49 -29.65 23.89
N ASP A 72 -32.92 -29.81 22.63
CA ASP A 72 -33.53 -31.01 22.09
C ASP A 72 -32.69 -31.61 20.93
N ALA A 73 -33.16 -32.70 20.35
CA ALA A 73 -32.48 -33.34 19.23
C ALA A 73 -32.26 -32.41 18.01
N LYS A 74 -33.20 -31.50 17.76
CA LYS A 74 -33.01 -30.47 16.71
C LYS A 74 -31.91 -29.46 17.06
N GLY A 75 -31.83 -29.04 18.31
CA GLY A 75 -30.76 -28.14 18.77
C GLY A 75 -29.40 -28.79 18.65
N LEU A 76 -29.27 -30.08 18.98
CA LEU A 76 -28.03 -30.84 18.74
C LEU A 76 -27.71 -30.96 17.24
N GLY A 77 -28.73 -31.15 16.40
CA GLY A 77 -28.59 -31.17 14.94
C GLY A 77 -28.05 -29.81 14.41
N TYR A 78 -28.59 -28.69 14.86
CA TYR A 78 -28.08 -27.36 14.50
C TYR A 78 -26.64 -27.13 14.97
N PHE A 79 -26.31 -27.58 16.18
CA PHE A 79 -24.93 -27.49 16.66
C PHE A 79 -23.99 -28.32 15.78
N ALA A 80 -24.35 -29.56 15.43
CA ALA A 80 -23.54 -30.41 14.59
C ALA A 80 -23.35 -29.85 13.18
N VAL A 81 -24.42 -29.32 12.57
CA VAL A 81 -24.34 -28.68 11.27
C VAL A 81 -23.42 -27.45 11.33
N GLY A 82 -23.54 -26.62 12.37
CA GLY A 82 -22.67 -25.47 12.54
C GLY A 82 -21.22 -25.84 12.76
N ALA A 83 -20.95 -26.91 13.49
CA ALA A 83 -19.60 -27.44 13.70
C ALA A 83 -18.96 -27.88 12.38
N VAL A 84 -19.68 -28.64 11.55
CA VAL A 84 -19.18 -29.04 10.23
C VAL A 84 -18.98 -27.81 9.32
N ALA A 85 -19.94 -26.90 9.29
CA ALA A 85 -19.85 -25.67 8.49
C ALA A 85 -18.64 -24.81 8.88
N GLY A 86 -18.42 -24.66 10.19
CA GLY A 86 -17.29 -23.88 10.72
C GLY A 86 -15.94 -24.52 10.42
N ALA A 87 -15.82 -25.86 10.57
CA ALA A 87 -14.60 -26.58 10.20
C ALA A 87 -14.32 -26.46 8.69
N VAL A 88 -15.33 -26.68 7.84
CA VAL A 88 -15.19 -26.54 6.38
C VAL A 88 -14.79 -25.12 6.00
N GLY A 89 -15.41 -24.09 6.58
CA GLY A 89 -15.07 -22.70 6.33
C GLY A 89 -13.63 -22.38 6.72
N ALA A 90 -13.19 -22.83 7.91
CA ALA A 90 -11.82 -22.65 8.37
C ALA A 90 -10.81 -23.37 7.46
N GLY A 91 -11.11 -24.61 7.06
CA GLY A 91 -10.27 -25.38 6.15
C GLY A 91 -10.16 -24.74 4.77
N ILE A 92 -11.28 -24.30 4.19
CA ILE A 92 -11.28 -23.61 2.89
C ILE A 92 -10.47 -22.32 2.99
N GLY A 93 -10.66 -21.50 4.04
CA GLY A 93 -9.92 -20.27 4.25
C GLY A 93 -8.42 -20.51 4.31
N SER A 94 -7.98 -21.49 5.09
CA SER A 94 -6.58 -21.87 5.18
C SER A 94 -6.04 -22.41 3.87
N GLY A 95 -6.82 -23.22 3.14
CA GLY A 95 -6.46 -23.74 1.81
C GLY A 95 -6.26 -22.63 0.78
N VAL A 96 -7.16 -21.65 0.73
CA VAL A 96 -7.03 -20.47 -0.16
C VAL A 96 -5.83 -19.63 0.25
N SER A 97 -5.63 -19.39 1.56
CA SER A 97 -4.48 -18.67 2.06
C SER A 97 -3.17 -19.32 1.63
N ALA A 98 -3.04 -20.63 1.79
CA ALA A 98 -1.88 -21.40 1.35
C ALA A 98 -1.65 -21.27 -0.16
N SER A 99 -2.71 -21.40 -0.97
CA SER A 99 -2.64 -21.29 -2.43
C SER A 99 -2.16 -19.92 -2.88
N LEU A 100 -2.66 -18.85 -2.24
CA LEU A 100 -2.22 -17.47 -2.51
C LEU A 100 -0.76 -17.24 -2.10
N ALA A 101 -0.25 -18.00 -1.15
CA ALA A 101 1.15 -17.95 -0.72
C ALA A 101 2.09 -18.86 -1.54
N GLY A 102 1.57 -19.51 -2.59
CA GLY A 102 2.34 -20.41 -3.45
C GLY A 102 2.40 -21.87 -2.98
N GLY A 103 1.64 -22.23 -1.92
CA GLY A 103 1.45 -23.58 -1.45
C GLY A 103 0.31 -24.32 -2.15
N THR A 104 -0.07 -25.48 -1.63
CA THR A 104 -1.20 -26.26 -2.14
C THR A 104 -2.45 -26.03 -1.29
N PHE A 105 -3.63 -26.03 -1.94
CA PHE A 105 -4.91 -25.91 -1.23
C PHE A 105 -5.08 -27.05 -0.20
N ALA A 106 -4.79 -28.28 -0.59
CA ALA A 106 -4.93 -29.44 0.28
C ALA A 106 -4.02 -29.37 1.52
N GLY A 107 -2.78 -28.91 1.33
CA GLY A 107 -1.85 -28.66 2.43
C GLY A 107 -2.37 -27.60 3.37
N GLY A 108 -2.84 -26.47 2.86
CA GLY A 108 -3.41 -25.38 3.66
C GLY A 108 -4.72 -25.76 4.34
N PHE A 109 -5.58 -26.55 3.70
CA PHE A 109 -6.84 -27.01 4.29
C PHE A 109 -6.60 -27.82 5.57
N MET A 110 -5.55 -28.62 5.61
CA MET A 110 -5.19 -29.48 6.75
C MET A 110 -4.20 -28.83 7.72
N SER A 111 -3.67 -27.65 7.42
CA SER A 111 -2.58 -27.01 8.15
C SER A 111 -2.73 -25.48 8.22
N THR A 112 -2.33 -24.88 9.34
CA THR A 112 -2.33 -23.40 9.52
C THR A 112 -1.00 -22.74 9.17
N SER A 113 -0.03 -23.46 8.66
CA SER A 113 1.37 -23.02 8.62
C SER A 113 1.70 -21.96 7.57
N VAL A 114 0.78 -21.60 6.69
CA VAL A 114 1.04 -20.66 5.61
C VAL A 114 0.15 -19.44 5.73
N ALA A 115 0.68 -18.39 6.35
CA ALA A 115 0.03 -17.08 6.37
C ALA A 115 0.35 -16.33 5.08
N VAL A 116 -0.66 -16.02 4.30
CA VAL A 116 -0.53 -15.06 3.19
C VAL A 116 -0.35 -13.66 3.75
N SER A 117 0.48 -12.85 3.09
CA SER A 117 0.63 -11.44 3.46
C SER A 117 -0.71 -10.70 3.39
N SER A 118 -1.04 -9.97 4.44
CA SER A 118 -2.33 -9.29 4.60
C SER A 118 -2.53 -8.21 3.53
N SER A 119 -3.74 -8.19 2.96
CA SER A 119 -4.26 -7.15 2.08
C SER A 119 -5.77 -7.29 1.97
N PHE A 120 -6.47 -6.23 1.56
CA PHE A 120 -7.91 -6.30 1.29
C PHE A 120 -8.23 -7.40 0.26
N ILE A 121 -7.49 -7.45 -0.85
CA ILE A 121 -7.73 -8.42 -1.92
C ILE A 121 -7.56 -9.84 -1.43
N ASN A 122 -6.48 -10.16 -0.71
CA ASN A 122 -6.25 -11.49 -0.18
C ASN A 122 -7.29 -11.87 0.89
N GLY A 123 -7.56 -10.95 1.81
CA GLY A 123 -8.58 -11.15 2.84
C GLY A 123 -9.97 -11.37 2.25
N ALA A 124 -10.33 -10.61 1.21
CA ALA A 124 -11.61 -10.77 0.51
C ALA A 124 -11.71 -12.14 -0.20
N ALA A 125 -10.65 -12.59 -0.86
CA ALA A 125 -10.64 -13.89 -1.53
C ALA A 125 -10.78 -15.04 -0.51
N ILE A 126 -10.02 -14.99 0.59
CA ILE A 126 -10.08 -15.98 1.66
C ILE A 126 -11.46 -15.99 2.32
N GLY A 127 -11.96 -14.82 2.70
CA GLY A 127 -13.25 -14.67 3.37
C GLY A 127 -14.42 -15.09 2.48
N ALA A 128 -14.39 -14.73 1.19
CA ALA A 128 -15.42 -15.15 0.24
C ALA A 128 -15.47 -16.66 0.07
N ALA A 129 -14.32 -17.30 -0.12
CA ALA A 129 -14.26 -18.76 -0.27
C ALA A 129 -14.69 -19.50 1.00
N SER A 130 -14.20 -19.07 2.18
CA SER A 130 -14.64 -19.58 3.49
C SER A 130 -16.15 -19.44 3.69
N GLY A 131 -16.65 -18.24 3.44
CA GLY A 131 -18.07 -17.92 3.60
C GLY A 131 -18.97 -18.70 2.66
N LEU A 132 -18.56 -18.92 1.41
CA LEU A 132 -19.27 -19.76 0.45
C LEU A 132 -19.40 -21.19 0.97
N GLY A 133 -18.29 -21.81 1.38
CA GLY A 133 -18.29 -23.19 1.86
C GLY A 133 -19.06 -23.37 3.16
N ALA A 134 -18.80 -22.55 4.16
CA ALA A 134 -19.50 -22.57 5.44
C ALA A 134 -21.00 -22.28 5.28
N GLY A 135 -21.33 -21.27 4.49
CA GLY A 135 -22.72 -20.89 4.22
C GLY A 135 -23.50 -22.00 3.50
N PHE A 136 -22.88 -22.64 2.50
CA PHE A 136 -23.52 -23.76 1.81
C PHE A 136 -23.79 -24.93 2.76
N VAL A 137 -22.77 -25.40 3.50
CA VAL A 137 -22.92 -26.51 4.46
C VAL A 137 -23.94 -26.16 5.54
N GLY A 138 -23.85 -24.96 6.10
CA GLY A 138 -24.79 -24.47 7.12
C GLY A 138 -26.23 -24.40 6.61
N GLY A 139 -26.45 -23.80 5.43
CA GLY A 139 -27.76 -23.66 4.82
C GLY A 139 -28.39 -24.99 4.44
N PHE A 140 -27.63 -25.89 3.82
CA PHE A 140 -28.07 -27.23 3.47
C PHE A 140 -28.41 -28.06 4.70
N GLY A 141 -27.48 -28.12 5.68
CA GLY A 141 -27.67 -28.89 6.89
C GLY A 141 -28.84 -28.39 7.76
N ASN A 142 -28.94 -27.06 7.95
CA ASN A 142 -30.04 -26.42 8.69
C ASN A 142 -31.39 -26.70 8.02
N GLY A 143 -31.44 -26.68 6.67
CA GLY A 143 -32.64 -27.05 5.92
C GLY A 143 -33.10 -28.48 6.23
N LEU A 144 -32.18 -29.46 6.25
CA LEU A 144 -32.49 -30.83 6.58
C LEU A 144 -32.96 -31.01 8.04
N VAL A 145 -32.24 -30.38 9.00
CA VAL A 145 -32.65 -30.39 10.44
C VAL A 145 -34.01 -29.72 10.63
N GLY A 146 -34.29 -28.69 9.84
CA GLY A 146 -35.57 -27.98 9.80
C GLY A 146 -36.73 -28.76 9.17
N GLY A 147 -36.44 -29.90 8.52
CA GLY A 147 -37.47 -30.76 7.87
C GLY A 147 -37.72 -30.44 6.41
N GLN A 148 -36.85 -29.68 5.75
CA GLN A 148 -36.91 -29.47 4.30
C GLN A 148 -36.57 -30.77 3.55
N ASN A 149 -37.12 -30.94 2.37
CA ASN A 149 -36.66 -31.99 1.46
C ASN A 149 -35.27 -31.65 0.88
N ILE A 150 -34.60 -32.65 0.32
CA ILE A 150 -33.23 -32.50 -0.18
C ILE A 150 -33.09 -31.36 -1.20
N GLY A 151 -34.06 -31.18 -2.11
CA GLY A 151 -34.05 -30.13 -3.11
C GLY A 151 -34.16 -28.73 -2.50
N GLN A 152 -35.05 -28.56 -1.53
CA GLN A 152 -35.24 -27.31 -0.78
C GLN A 152 -33.99 -26.99 0.08
N ALA A 153 -33.47 -28.01 0.78
CA ALA A 153 -32.26 -27.87 1.57
C ALA A 153 -31.06 -27.47 0.69
N PHE A 154 -30.92 -28.05 -0.51
CA PHE A 154 -29.88 -27.70 -1.46
C PHE A 154 -30.03 -26.23 -1.93
N GLY A 155 -31.24 -25.75 -2.23
CA GLY A 155 -31.53 -24.37 -2.53
C GLY A 155 -31.14 -23.44 -1.36
N SER A 156 -31.46 -23.83 -0.13
CA SER A 156 -31.04 -23.11 1.08
C SER A 156 -29.51 -23.06 1.21
N GLY A 157 -28.82 -24.15 0.88
CA GLY A 157 -27.37 -24.20 0.83
C GLY A 157 -26.76 -23.21 -0.16
N ILE A 158 -27.28 -23.16 -1.39
CA ILE A 158 -26.81 -22.20 -2.41
C ILE A 158 -27.04 -20.76 -1.94
N THR A 159 -28.25 -20.44 -1.48
CA THR A 159 -28.57 -19.07 -1.04
C THR A 159 -27.67 -18.62 0.11
N ASN A 160 -27.55 -19.46 1.16
CA ASN A 160 -26.69 -19.12 2.29
C ASN A 160 -25.20 -19.12 1.93
N GLY A 161 -24.77 -19.96 0.99
CA GLY A 161 -23.41 -19.93 0.45
C GLY A 161 -23.09 -18.61 -0.25
N LEU A 162 -23.98 -18.11 -1.11
CA LEU A 162 -23.82 -16.81 -1.78
C LEU A 162 -23.81 -15.63 -0.79
N ILE A 163 -24.69 -15.65 0.20
CA ILE A 163 -24.68 -14.65 1.28
C ILE A 163 -23.39 -14.72 2.06
N GLY A 164 -22.95 -15.93 2.45
CA GLY A 164 -21.70 -16.17 3.15
C GLY A 164 -20.49 -15.70 2.36
N MET A 165 -20.47 -15.92 1.04
CA MET A 165 -19.43 -15.43 0.13
C MET A 165 -19.36 -13.90 0.14
N ALA A 166 -20.50 -13.22 0.00
CA ALA A 166 -20.52 -11.76 -0.02
C ALA A 166 -20.08 -11.16 1.31
N MET A 167 -20.65 -11.62 2.43
CA MET A 167 -20.31 -11.13 3.77
C MET A 167 -18.88 -11.48 4.16
N GLY A 168 -18.46 -12.73 3.93
CA GLY A 168 -17.11 -13.20 4.22
C GLY A 168 -16.08 -12.43 3.40
N GLY A 169 -16.37 -12.14 2.13
CA GLY A 169 -15.50 -11.32 1.26
C GLY A 169 -15.32 -9.91 1.79
N VAL A 170 -16.38 -9.24 2.21
CA VAL A 170 -16.31 -7.89 2.77
C VAL A 170 -15.54 -7.89 4.11
N ILE A 171 -15.92 -8.75 5.05
CA ILE A 171 -15.30 -8.81 6.38
C ILE A 171 -13.83 -9.20 6.27
N GLY A 172 -13.53 -10.26 5.51
CA GLY A 172 -12.17 -10.72 5.29
C GLY A 172 -11.31 -9.66 4.58
N GLY A 173 -11.89 -8.97 3.59
CA GLY A 173 -11.22 -7.87 2.89
C GLY A 173 -10.86 -6.72 3.83
N VAL A 174 -11.84 -6.24 4.61
CA VAL A 174 -11.61 -5.16 5.58
C VAL A 174 -10.56 -5.56 6.62
N SER A 175 -10.68 -6.76 7.22
CA SER A 175 -9.67 -7.25 8.17
C SER A 175 -8.28 -7.31 7.55
N GLY A 176 -8.14 -7.96 6.40
CA GLY A 176 -6.84 -8.08 5.73
C GLY A 176 -6.25 -6.74 5.30
N GLY A 177 -7.10 -5.78 4.92
CA GLY A 177 -6.67 -4.41 4.63
C GLY A 177 -6.20 -3.65 5.86
N ILE A 178 -6.90 -3.79 6.99
CA ILE A 178 -6.51 -3.19 8.27
C ILE A 178 -5.17 -3.75 8.75
N ASP A 179 -5.00 -5.08 8.71
CA ASP A 179 -3.75 -5.73 9.08
C ASP A 179 -2.58 -5.25 8.21
N ALA A 180 -2.81 -5.13 6.89
CA ALA A 180 -1.81 -4.57 5.98
C ALA A 180 -1.43 -3.13 6.37
N ALA A 181 -2.41 -2.30 6.72
CA ALA A 181 -2.19 -0.91 7.11
C ALA A 181 -1.43 -0.80 8.45
N ILE A 182 -1.75 -1.67 9.43
CA ILE A 182 -1.02 -1.76 10.71
C ILE A 182 0.45 -2.11 10.47
N ASP A 183 0.74 -3.01 9.51
CA ASP A 183 2.08 -3.40 9.10
C ASP A 183 2.79 -2.35 8.22
N GLY A 184 2.21 -1.17 8.03
CA GLY A 184 2.76 -0.12 7.17
C GLY A 184 2.71 -0.45 5.67
N ARG A 185 1.88 -1.40 5.26
CA ARG A 185 1.62 -1.79 3.88
C ARG A 185 0.37 -1.12 3.33
N ARG A 186 0.21 -1.16 2.01
CA ARG A 186 -0.98 -0.60 1.37
C ARG A 186 -2.21 -1.45 1.68
N PHE A 187 -3.28 -0.82 2.11
CA PHE A 187 -4.55 -1.45 2.48
C PHE A 187 -5.07 -2.42 1.41
N TRP A 188 -5.09 -2.00 0.14
CA TRP A 188 -5.75 -2.75 -0.93
C TRP A 188 -4.97 -3.99 -1.39
N ASP A 189 -3.67 -3.84 -1.65
CA ASP A 189 -2.84 -4.86 -2.29
C ASP A 189 -1.66 -5.35 -1.43
N GLY A 190 -1.53 -4.83 -0.21
CA GLY A 190 -0.48 -5.22 0.73
C GLY A 190 0.94 -4.84 0.30
N ALA A 191 1.10 -4.04 -0.76
CA ALA A 191 2.41 -3.62 -1.23
C ALA A 191 3.10 -2.69 -0.24
N THR A 192 4.42 -2.83 -0.10
CA THR A 192 5.25 -1.87 0.63
C THR A 192 5.66 -0.73 -0.29
N VAL A 193 5.68 0.50 0.25
CA VAL A 193 6.13 1.69 -0.48
C VAL A 193 7.27 2.34 0.26
N GLN A 194 8.45 2.24 -0.31
CA GLN A 194 9.62 2.99 0.16
C GLN A 194 9.74 4.27 -0.65
N LYS A 195 9.98 5.39 0.04
CA LYS A 195 10.20 6.70 -0.57
C LYS A 195 11.66 7.07 -0.35
N ASN A 196 12.39 7.27 -1.46
CA ASN A 196 13.75 7.74 -1.46
C ASN A 196 13.81 9.12 -2.12
N ILE A 197 14.34 10.11 -1.42
CA ILE A 197 14.58 11.45 -1.97
C ILE A 197 15.93 11.42 -2.66
N LEU A 198 15.93 11.44 -4.00
CA LEU A 198 17.15 11.39 -4.80
C LEU A 198 17.88 12.74 -4.82
N ALA A 199 17.12 13.83 -4.84
CA ALA A 199 17.62 15.18 -4.72
C ALA A 199 16.54 16.09 -4.15
N GLN A 200 16.94 17.08 -3.36
CA GLN A 200 16.05 18.11 -2.82
C GLN A 200 16.79 19.42 -2.67
N GLN A 201 16.13 20.50 -3.08
CA GLN A 201 16.61 21.88 -2.94
C GLN A 201 15.64 22.67 -2.08
N ASN A 202 16.17 23.57 -1.27
CA ASN A 202 15.33 24.50 -0.51
C ASN A 202 15.02 25.71 -1.40
N ILE A 203 13.99 25.59 -2.23
CA ILE A 203 13.52 26.65 -3.10
C ILE A 203 12.41 27.40 -2.37
N PRO A 204 12.58 28.71 -2.09
CA PRO A 204 11.54 29.52 -1.50
C PRO A 204 10.29 29.57 -2.41
N LYS A 205 9.13 29.65 -1.80
CA LYS A 205 7.87 29.85 -2.52
C LYS A 205 7.77 31.29 -2.97
N VAL A 206 7.92 31.51 -4.26
CA VAL A 206 7.83 32.85 -4.88
C VAL A 206 6.69 32.82 -5.88
N GLY A 207 5.62 33.57 -5.59
CA GLY A 207 4.52 33.81 -6.53
C GLY A 207 4.88 34.92 -7.52
N GLN A 208 4.50 34.72 -8.80
CA GLN A 208 4.66 35.83 -9.78
C GLN A 208 3.74 36.99 -9.44
N VAL A 209 4.23 38.20 -9.65
CA VAL A 209 3.49 39.46 -9.47
C VAL A 209 3.00 39.91 -10.86
N GLY A 210 1.70 39.78 -11.13
CA GLY A 210 1.10 40.08 -12.43
C GLY A 210 1.34 38.98 -13.48
N ASP A 211 0.78 39.21 -14.66
CA ASP A 211 0.87 38.25 -15.78
C ASP A 211 2.28 38.26 -16.38
N ASN A 212 2.68 37.15 -17.00
CA ASN A 212 3.96 36.96 -17.70
C ASN A 212 5.24 37.14 -16.85
N ASN A 213 5.13 37.04 -15.51
CA ASN A 213 6.25 37.18 -14.58
C ASN A 213 6.83 35.87 -14.07
N CYS A 214 6.50 34.74 -14.69
CA CYS A 214 6.98 33.44 -14.22
C CYS A 214 8.52 33.33 -14.24
N LEU A 215 9.18 33.93 -15.23
CA LEU A 215 10.63 33.86 -15.36
C LEU A 215 11.36 34.75 -14.34
N PRO A 216 11.02 36.06 -14.17
CA PRO A 216 11.55 36.85 -13.07
C PRO A 216 11.29 36.28 -11.69
N ALA A 217 10.11 35.70 -11.45
CA ALA A 217 9.78 35.01 -10.19
C ALA A 217 10.62 33.73 -9.97
N SER A 218 10.88 32.99 -11.02
CA SER A 218 11.79 31.86 -11.00
C SER A 218 13.22 32.28 -10.66
N ALA A 219 13.72 33.35 -11.25
CA ALA A 219 15.04 33.89 -10.96
C ALA A 219 15.15 34.45 -9.53
N GLU A 220 14.12 35.14 -9.03
CA GLU A 220 14.02 35.53 -7.62
C GLU A 220 14.08 34.32 -6.67
N ALA A 221 13.35 33.24 -6.98
CA ALA A 221 13.37 32.03 -6.17
C ALA A 221 14.76 31.37 -6.16
N VAL A 222 15.45 31.35 -7.28
CA VAL A 222 16.83 30.85 -7.38
C VAL A 222 17.77 31.73 -6.56
N ASP A 223 17.70 33.04 -6.72
CA ASP A 223 18.52 34.02 -5.97
C ASP A 223 18.36 33.84 -4.47
N LYS A 224 17.13 33.88 -3.98
CA LYS A 224 16.82 33.64 -2.57
C LYS A 224 17.28 32.27 -2.06
N SER A 225 17.25 31.26 -2.90
CA SER A 225 17.72 29.90 -2.54
C SER A 225 19.23 29.84 -2.37
N PHE A 226 19.98 30.78 -2.93
CA PHE A 226 21.40 30.95 -2.75
C PHE A 226 21.75 32.02 -1.67
N GLY A 227 20.73 32.60 -1.03
CA GLY A 227 20.89 33.60 0.01
C GLY A 227 20.94 35.04 -0.49
N GLY A 228 20.59 35.30 -1.77
CA GLY A 228 20.40 36.60 -2.34
C GLY A 228 19.08 37.28 -1.92
N ASN A 229 18.89 38.52 -2.34
CA ASN A 229 17.73 39.33 -1.98
C ASN A 229 17.09 40.07 -3.16
N MET A 230 17.44 39.69 -4.40
CA MET A 230 16.85 40.28 -5.60
C MET A 230 15.34 39.93 -5.67
N THR A 231 14.56 40.97 -5.99
CA THR A 231 13.12 40.83 -6.26
C THR A 231 12.85 40.67 -7.75
N GLN A 232 11.63 40.31 -8.14
CA GLN A 232 11.21 40.27 -9.54
C GLN A 232 11.41 41.63 -10.23
N GLN A 233 11.16 42.70 -9.50
CA GLN A 233 11.34 44.06 -10.03
C GLN A 233 12.81 44.41 -10.26
N ASP A 234 13.70 43.99 -9.35
CA ASP A 234 15.14 44.20 -9.50
C ASP A 234 15.66 43.46 -10.75
N ILE A 235 15.22 42.23 -10.93
CA ILE A 235 15.59 41.42 -12.10
C ILE A 235 15.10 42.07 -13.40
N ARG A 236 13.84 42.55 -13.42
CA ARG A 236 13.30 43.26 -14.59
C ARG A 236 14.05 44.54 -14.94
N ASN A 237 14.54 45.24 -13.94
CA ASN A 237 15.25 46.51 -14.10
C ASN A 237 16.74 46.33 -14.45
N LEU A 238 17.21 45.08 -14.62
CA LEU A 238 18.59 44.85 -15.03
C LEU A 238 18.87 45.55 -16.38
N PRO A 239 20.04 46.17 -16.55
CA PRO A 239 20.35 47.05 -17.71
C PRO A 239 20.13 46.35 -19.06
N THR A 240 20.39 45.06 -19.13
CA THR A 240 20.25 44.26 -20.37
C THR A 240 18.81 43.91 -20.71
N LEU A 241 17.86 44.09 -19.76
CA LEU A 241 16.44 43.80 -19.96
C LEU A 241 15.59 45.00 -20.29
N GLY A 242 16.09 46.22 -20.01
CA GLY A 242 15.47 47.50 -20.38
C GLY A 242 14.12 47.77 -19.73
N GLY A 243 13.78 47.10 -18.65
CA GLY A 243 12.48 47.26 -17.95
C GLY A 243 11.28 46.64 -18.70
N ASP A 244 11.50 45.85 -19.76
CA ASP A 244 10.44 45.24 -20.55
C ASP A 244 9.61 44.23 -19.71
N PRO A 245 8.29 44.48 -19.57
CA PRO A 245 7.42 43.57 -18.82
C PRO A 245 7.12 42.25 -19.53
N TYR A 246 7.41 42.11 -20.80
CA TYR A 246 6.99 40.97 -21.63
C TYR A 246 8.21 40.17 -22.10
N THR A 247 8.62 39.23 -21.29
CA THR A 247 9.56 38.21 -21.75
C THR A 247 8.83 37.21 -22.63
N VAL A 248 9.12 37.18 -23.91
CA VAL A 248 8.67 36.15 -24.85
C VAL A 248 9.39 34.85 -24.55
N PRO A 249 8.79 33.67 -24.78
CA PRO A 249 9.37 32.37 -24.45
C PRO A 249 10.77 32.08 -25.00
N LEU A 250 11.17 32.78 -26.05
CA LEU A 250 12.49 32.68 -26.69
C LEU A 250 13.58 33.56 -26.02
N GLU A 251 13.20 34.42 -25.07
CA GLU A 251 14.12 35.35 -24.39
C GLU A 251 14.63 34.87 -23.02
N ASP A 252 14.32 33.61 -22.67
CA ASP A 252 14.74 32.98 -21.41
C ASP A 252 16.25 33.10 -21.19
N VAL A 253 17.03 32.90 -22.24
CA VAL A 253 18.50 33.04 -22.19
C VAL A 253 18.92 34.46 -21.79
N ARG A 254 18.21 35.48 -22.29
CA ARG A 254 18.50 36.90 -21.97
C ARG A 254 18.29 37.18 -20.47
N VAL A 255 17.21 36.71 -19.90
CA VAL A 255 16.92 36.89 -18.47
C VAL A 255 17.93 36.14 -17.60
N TRP A 256 18.23 34.91 -17.91
CA TRP A 256 19.22 34.15 -17.15
C TRP A 256 20.64 34.72 -17.29
N ASN A 257 21.02 35.22 -18.47
CA ASN A 257 22.26 35.96 -18.68
C ASN A 257 22.32 37.22 -17.80
N ALA A 258 21.26 38.02 -17.82
CA ALA A 258 21.21 39.27 -17.05
C ALA A 258 21.31 38.98 -15.55
N TYR A 259 20.52 38.03 -15.07
CA TYR A 259 20.52 37.64 -13.66
C TYR A 259 21.88 37.09 -13.21
N THR A 260 22.47 36.15 -13.93
CA THR A 260 23.75 35.54 -13.53
C THR A 260 24.91 36.53 -13.60
N SER A 261 24.88 37.42 -14.58
CA SER A 261 25.87 38.53 -14.65
C SER A 261 25.77 39.49 -13.45
N ALA A 262 24.56 39.74 -12.97
CA ALA A 262 24.32 40.62 -11.83
C ALA A 262 24.59 39.94 -10.48
N SER A 263 24.24 38.65 -10.35
CA SER A 263 24.37 37.87 -9.11
C SER A 263 25.73 37.21 -8.92
N GLY A 264 26.56 37.15 -9.96
CA GLY A 264 27.83 36.43 -9.96
C GLY A 264 27.72 34.92 -10.06
N HIS A 265 26.51 34.41 -10.30
CA HIS A 265 26.28 32.98 -10.54
C HIS A 265 26.63 32.61 -11.99
N SER A 266 26.87 31.34 -12.22
CA SER A 266 27.06 30.75 -13.56
C SER A 266 25.86 29.91 -13.97
N TYR A 267 25.61 29.82 -15.27
CA TYR A 267 24.60 28.90 -15.79
C TYR A 267 25.05 28.21 -17.07
N LEU A 268 24.45 27.06 -17.30
CA LEU A 268 24.49 26.34 -18.57
C LEU A 268 23.04 26.04 -19.01
N TYR A 269 22.82 25.96 -20.30
CA TYR A 269 21.52 25.58 -20.81
C TYR A 269 21.64 24.47 -21.84
N GLU A 270 20.59 23.65 -21.99
CA GLU A 270 20.54 22.51 -22.88
C GLU A 270 19.42 22.63 -23.91
N TYR A 271 19.78 22.49 -25.18
CA TYR A 271 18.83 22.28 -26.28
C TYR A 271 18.54 20.81 -26.53
N ASN A 272 19.54 19.95 -26.47
CA ASN A 272 19.39 18.51 -26.70
C ASN A 272 19.09 17.81 -25.38
N LYS A 273 17.86 17.33 -25.23
CA LYS A 273 17.28 16.87 -23.98
C LYS A 273 17.38 15.36 -23.74
N ALA A 274 18.11 14.62 -24.57
CA ALA A 274 18.23 13.17 -24.50
C ALA A 274 18.69 12.66 -23.11
N ASN A 275 19.54 13.43 -22.43
CA ASN A 275 20.07 13.13 -21.09
C ASN A 275 19.61 14.08 -19.98
N SER A 276 18.58 14.89 -20.24
CA SER A 276 18.18 15.95 -19.32
C SER A 276 17.80 15.47 -17.93
N LEU A 277 17.11 14.32 -17.80
CA LEU A 277 16.68 13.81 -16.50
C LEU A 277 17.86 13.42 -15.59
N SER A 278 18.86 12.75 -16.14
CA SER A 278 20.07 12.37 -15.39
C SER A 278 20.89 13.60 -15.02
N ARG A 279 20.98 14.59 -15.93
CA ARG A 279 21.70 15.82 -15.68
C ARG A 279 21.00 16.72 -14.67
N VAL A 280 19.67 16.84 -14.73
CA VAL A 280 18.88 17.52 -13.69
C VAL A 280 19.18 16.94 -12.32
N LEU A 281 19.16 15.59 -12.21
CA LEU A 281 19.48 14.92 -10.95
C LEU A 281 20.92 15.24 -10.48
N SER A 282 21.90 15.10 -11.35
CA SER A 282 23.31 15.36 -11.03
C SER A 282 23.56 16.80 -10.56
N ILE A 283 22.99 17.80 -11.26
CA ILE A 283 23.12 19.20 -10.89
C ILE A 283 22.48 19.48 -9.52
N MET A 284 21.29 18.95 -9.27
CA MET A 284 20.63 19.13 -7.99
C MET A 284 21.41 18.47 -6.85
N GLN A 285 21.98 17.29 -7.07
CA GLN A 285 22.85 16.62 -6.09
C GLN A 285 24.14 17.40 -5.82
N GLY A 286 24.67 18.07 -6.83
CA GLY A 286 25.82 18.98 -6.71
C GLY A 286 25.51 20.36 -6.07
N GLY A 287 24.27 20.58 -5.61
CA GLY A 287 23.85 21.84 -4.98
C GLY A 287 23.42 22.94 -5.95
N GLY A 288 23.42 22.67 -7.25
CA GLY A 288 22.91 23.60 -8.27
C GLY A 288 21.39 23.71 -8.27
N ARG A 289 20.86 24.68 -8.98
CA ARG A 289 19.42 24.90 -9.19
C ARG A 289 19.09 24.62 -10.64
N VAL A 290 17.86 24.16 -10.87
CA VAL A 290 17.40 23.81 -12.22
C VAL A 290 16.09 24.52 -12.50
N ALA A 291 16.12 25.42 -13.47
CA ALA A 291 14.95 26.07 -14.01
C ALA A 291 14.51 25.37 -15.31
N ILE A 292 13.22 25.14 -15.44
CA ILE A 292 12.63 24.46 -16.60
C ILE A 292 11.60 25.39 -17.22
N ASN A 293 11.75 25.66 -18.51
CA ASN A 293 10.76 26.39 -19.29
C ASN A 293 9.87 25.40 -20.02
N MET A 294 8.75 25.09 -19.37
CA MET A 294 7.78 24.14 -19.88
C MET A 294 6.97 24.73 -21.04
N ASN A 295 6.65 23.90 -22.00
CA ASN A 295 5.63 24.22 -23.00
C ASN A 295 4.24 23.93 -22.39
N ILE A 296 3.41 24.96 -22.23
CA ILE A 296 2.05 24.85 -21.68
C ILE A 296 0.93 25.15 -22.69
N GLY A 297 1.28 25.42 -23.96
CA GLY A 297 0.32 25.71 -25.02
C GLY A 297 1.03 26.16 -26.30
N GLU A 298 0.26 26.56 -27.31
CA GLU A 298 0.81 27.08 -28.58
C GLU A 298 1.68 28.31 -28.33
N ASN A 299 3.00 28.13 -28.38
CA ASN A 299 4.03 29.15 -28.16
C ASN A 299 4.01 29.84 -26.78
N VAL A 300 3.42 29.17 -25.77
CA VAL A 300 3.40 29.67 -24.39
C VAL A 300 4.40 28.89 -23.55
N GLY A 301 5.44 29.57 -23.09
CA GLY A 301 6.40 29.03 -22.13
C GLY A 301 6.03 29.38 -20.70
N HIS A 302 6.31 28.46 -19.77
CA HIS A 302 6.14 28.69 -18.35
C HIS A 302 7.37 28.23 -17.59
N SER A 303 7.98 29.15 -16.84
CA SER A 303 9.19 28.89 -16.06
C SER A 303 8.86 28.39 -14.67
N VAL A 304 9.46 27.26 -14.30
CA VAL A 304 9.33 26.63 -12.97
C VAL A 304 10.71 26.19 -12.47
N ILE A 305 10.86 26.04 -11.14
CA ILE A 305 12.12 25.63 -10.54
C ILE A 305 11.99 24.24 -9.93
N MET A 306 12.90 23.34 -10.27
CA MET A 306 12.97 22.01 -9.66
C MET A 306 13.22 22.13 -8.17
N GLN A 307 12.37 21.46 -7.38
CA GLN A 307 12.51 21.42 -5.92
C GLN A 307 12.97 20.06 -5.42
N SER A 308 12.39 18.99 -5.90
CA SER A 308 12.81 17.65 -5.47
C SER A 308 12.54 16.58 -6.52
N ILE A 309 13.37 15.55 -6.47
CA ILE A 309 13.21 14.30 -7.22
C ILE A 309 13.06 13.17 -6.22
N VAL A 310 11.94 12.47 -6.30
CA VAL A 310 11.59 11.42 -5.34
C VAL A 310 11.35 10.12 -6.10
N GLN A 311 12.08 9.08 -5.73
CA GLN A 311 11.85 7.73 -6.21
C GLN A 311 10.97 6.97 -5.23
N LYS A 312 9.89 6.37 -5.70
CA LYS A 312 9.08 5.42 -4.94
C LYS A 312 9.35 4.01 -5.44
N THR A 313 9.79 3.15 -4.54
CA THR A 313 9.93 1.72 -4.77
C THR A 313 8.71 1.03 -4.18
N ILE A 314 7.92 0.39 -5.02
CA ILE A 314 6.72 -0.36 -4.64
C ILE A 314 7.07 -1.83 -4.78
N THR A 315 7.13 -2.54 -3.65
CA THR A 315 7.31 -4.00 -3.65
C THR A 315 5.96 -4.66 -3.42
N LYS A 316 5.49 -5.40 -4.43
CA LYS A 316 4.24 -6.15 -4.36
C LYS A 316 4.41 -7.44 -3.55
N LEU A 317 3.31 -8.05 -3.13
CA LEU A 317 3.31 -9.31 -2.38
C LEU A 317 3.96 -10.48 -3.12
N ASN A 318 3.89 -10.50 -4.45
CA ASN A 318 4.54 -11.51 -5.28
C ASN A 318 6.05 -11.25 -5.50
N GLY A 319 6.64 -10.31 -4.75
CA GLY A 319 8.04 -9.95 -4.85
C GLY A 319 8.39 -9.04 -6.04
N SER A 320 7.45 -8.72 -6.93
CA SER A 320 7.75 -7.80 -8.03
C SER A 320 7.97 -6.38 -7.52
N VAL A 321 8.98 -5.72 -8.06
CA VAL A 321 9.41 -4.38 -7.68
C VAL A 321 9.11 -3.41 -8.83
N ILE A 322 8.42 -2.32 -8.51
CA ILE A 322 8.14 -1.23 -9.43
C ILE A 322 8.78 0.03 -8.88
N GLN A 323 9.65 0.66 -9.65
CA GLN A 323 10.21 1.96 -9.31
C GLN A 323 9.55 3.05 -10.15
N LYS A 324 9.12 4.13 -9.48
CA LYS A 324 8.56 5.32 -10.12
C LYS A 324 9.26 6.55 -9.60
N THR A 325 9.75 7.38 -10.52
CA THR A 325 10.37 8.66 -10.20
C THR A 325 9.35 9.79 -10.37
N PHE A 326 9.30 10.68 -9.42
CA PHE A 326 8.41 11.84 -9.38
C PHE A 326 9.23 13.10 -9.27
N TYR A 327 8.86 14.10 -10.05
CA TYR A 327 9.51 15.39 -10.12
C TYR A 327 8.58 16.43 -9.53
N TYR A 328 9.11 17.25 -8.63
CA TYR A 328 8.34 18.33 -7.98
C TYR A 328 9.00 19.66 -8.27
N VAL A 329 8.20 20.63 -8.64
CA VAL A 329 8.64 21.99 -9.01
C VAL A 329 7.91 23.03 -8.17
N MET A 330 8.59 24.11 -7.87
CA MET A 330 7.98 25.38 -7.44
C MET A 330 7.40 26.05 -8.67
N ASN A 331 6.12 26.38 -8.65
CA ASN A 331 5.38 27.01 -9.75
C ASN A 331 4.98 28.43 -9.38
N PRO A 332 5.60 29.46 -9.99
CA PRO A 332 5.30 30.85 -9.67
C PRO A 332 3.86 31.26 -9.98
N ALA A 333 3.25 30.74 -11.04
CA ALA A 333 1.87 31.07 -11.43
C ALA A 333 0.84 30.76 -10.34
N ASN A 334 1.13 29.76 -9.48
CA ASN A 334 0.26 29.34 -8.39
C ASN A 334 0.79 29.78 -7.02
N GLY A 335 1.27 31.03 -6.91
CA GLY A 335 1.78 31.59 -5.66
C GLY A 335 3.04 30.90 -5.13
N GLY A 336 3.85 30.28 -6.00
CA GLY A 336 5.03 29.52 -5.61
C GLY A 336 4.72 28.16 -4.99
N SER A 337 3.54 27.61 -5.21
CA SER A 337 3.16 26.30 -4.70
C SER A 337 3.94 25.18 -5.39
N ILE A 338 4.04 24.03 -4.69
CA ILE A 338 4.77 22.87 -5.18
C ILE A 338 3.84 21.97 -5.98
N HIS A 339 4.22 21.71 -7.21
CA HIS A 339 3.48 20.86 -8.13
C HIS A 339 4.29 19.64 -8.55
N LYS A 340 3.61 18.54 -8.78
CA LYS A 340 4.18 17.37 -9.40
C LYS A 340 4.12 17.54 -10.92
N ILE A 341 5.24 17.25 -11.60
CA ILE A 341 5.31 17.18 -13.06
C ILE A 341 5.78 15.80 -13.51
N ASP A 342 5.50 15.47 -14.77
CA ASP A 342 5.94 14.22 -15.37
C ASP A 342 7.30 14.39 -16.07
N ALA A 343 8.02 13.28 -16.22
CA ALA A 343 9.30 13.26 -16.92
C ALA A 343 9.19 13.83 -18.35
N THR A 344 8.09 13.58 -19.04
CA THR A 344 7.82 14.08 -20.39
C THR A 344 7.73 15.62 -20.45
N GLN A 345 7.22 16.26 -19.40
CA GLN A 345 7.18 17.73 -19.33
C GLN A 345 8.59 18.33 -19.21
N ILE A 346 9.52 17.60 -18.61
CA ILE A 346 10.94 17.99 -18.57
C ILE A 346 11.59 17.79 -19.92
N THR A 347 11.44 16.61 -20.52
CA THR A 347 12.06 16.27 -21.80
C THR A 347 11.49 17.03 -22.99
N ASN A 348 10.25 17.50 -22.90
CA ASN A 348 9.55 18.30 -23.91
C ASN A 348 9.54 19.81 -23.61
N SER A 349 10.27 20.25 -22.55
CA SER A 349 10.41 21.66 -22.24
C SER A 349 11.12 22.42 -23.37
N TYR A 350 10.94 23.74 -23.46
CA TYR A 350 11.69 24.56 -24.44
C TYR A 350 13.17 24.58 -24.09
N ASN A 351 13.49 24.95 -22.82
CA ASN A 351 14.85 25.07 -22.33
C ASN A 351 14.96 24.54 -20.91
N ILE A 352 16.14 24.06 -20.54
CA ILE A 352 16.51 23.75 -19.17
C ILE A 352 17.77 24.52 -18.83
N PHE A 353 17.72 25.27 -17.75
CA PHE A 353 18.84 26.06 -17.23
C PHE A 353 19.37 25.44 -15.96
N TYR A 354 20.67 25.26 -15.88
CA TYR A 354 21.38 24.73 -14.73
C TYR A 354 22.19 25.89 -14.11
N ILE A 355 21.82 26.32 -12.91
CA ILE A 355 22.40 27.48 -12.24
C ILE A 355 23.25 26.97 -11.08
N SER A 356 24.48 27.46 -11.00
CA SER A 356 25.42 27.17 -9.92
C SER A 356 26.04 28.44 -9.37
N ARG A 357 26.56 28.37 -8.14
CA ARG A 357 27.34 29.43 -7.54
C ARG A 357 28.66 29.62 -8.26
#